data_a963610440839fbb145deb933ecde767
#
_entry.id   a963610440839fbb145deb933ecde767
#
_cell.length_a   1.000
_cell.length_b   1.000
_cell.length_c   1.000
_cell.angle_alpha   90.00
_cell.angle_beta   90.00
_cell.angle_gamma   90.00
#
_symmetry.space_group_name_H-M   'P 1'
#
loop_
_entity.id
_entity.type
_entity.pdbx_description
1 polymer ?
#
loop_
_entity_poly.entity_id
_entity_poly.type
_entity_poly.pdbx_seq_one_letter_code
_entity_poly.pdbx_strand_id
1 'polypeptide(L)' 'MLRTLAAQGERYMDAGELATMLGKKPSGGHWNSDLAILRNNGLIETDGRRYRAANLFRD' A
#
# COMPACT_ATOMS: atom_id res chain seq x y z
N MET A 1 -3.72 -4.38 -4.50
CA MET A 1 -2.98 -3.63 -3.46
C MET A 1 -3.83 -2.58 -2.77
N LEU A 2 -4.47 -1.69 -3.48
CA LEU A 2 -5.29 -0.65 -2.86
C LEU A 2 -6.45 -1.22 -2.03
N ARG A 3 -7.13 -2.22 -2.53
CA ARG A 3 -8.24 -2.85 -1.82
C ARG A 3 -7.79 -3.46 -0.49
N THR A 4 -6.62 -4.10 -0.49
CA THR A 4 -6.04 -4.68 0.72
C THR A 4 -5.76 -3.59 1.76
N LEU A 5 -5.19 -2.47 1.32
CA LEU A 5 -4.93 -1.33 2.20
C LEU A 5 -6.23 -0.69 2.69
N ALA A 6 -7.23 -0.56 1.82
CA ALA A 6 -8.52 0.00 2.19
C ALA A 6 -9.19 -0.81 3.31
N ALA A 7 -9.09 -2.13 3.25
CA ALA A 7 -9.66 -3.02 4.24
C ALA A 7 -9.01 -2.87 5.63
N GLN A 8 -7.80 -2.32 5.70
CA GLN A 8 -7.10 -2.06 6.97
C GLN A 8 -7.53 -0.74 7.64
N GLY A 9 -8.34 0.06 6.94
CA GLY A 9 -8.81 1.33 7.47
C GLY A 9 -7.67 2.32 7.69
N GLU A 10 -7.58 2.89 8.87
CA GLU A 10 -6.55 3.89 9.22
C GLU A 10 -5.19 3.28 9.55
N ARG A 11 -5.12 1.97 9.70
CA ARG A 11 -3.88 1.31 10.09
C ARG A 11 -2.88 1.32 8.94
N TYR A 12 -1.68 1.78 9.22
CA TYR A 12 -0.58 1.64 8.28
C TYR A 12 -0.09 0.20 8.24
N MET A 13 0.19 -0.30 7.05
CA MET A 13 0.79 -1.61 6.87
C MET A 13 2.23 -1.44 6.41
N ASP A 14 3.12 -2.18 7.04
CA ASP A 14 4.51 -2.28 6.60
C ASP A 14 4.55 -3.01 5.24
N ALA A 15 5.56 -2.68 4.43
CA ALA A 15 5.72 -3.27 3.10
C ALA A 15 5.79 -4.81 3.15
N GLY A 16 6.45 -5.36 4.15
CA GLY A 16 6.56 -6.81 4.32
C GLY A 16 5.20 -7.46 4.60
N GLU A 17 4.39 -6.86 5.49
CA GLU A 17 3.05 -7.35 5.78
C GLU A 17 2.17 -7.32 4.52
N LEU A 18 2.19 -6.20 3.81
CA LEU A 18 1.40 -6.02 2.61
C LEU A 18 1.79 -7.04 1.53
N ALA A 19 3.08 -7.21 1.32
CA ALA A 19 3.58 -8.18 0.34
C ALA A 19 3.18 -9.61 0.69
N THR A 20 3.26 -9.97 1.96
CA THR A 20 2.86 -11.29 2.44
C THR A 20 1.37 -11.54 2.18
N MET A 21 0.52 -10.57 2.46
CA MET A 21 -0.92 -10.70 2.22
C MET A 21 -1.25 -10.82 0.73
N LEU A 22 -0.44 -10.21 -0.12
CA LEU A 22 -0.64 -10.26 -1.57
C LEU A 22 0.09 -11.43 -2.24
N GLY A 23 0.88 -12.19 -1.48
CA GLY A 23 1.68 -13.28 -2.03
C GLY A 23 2.80 -12.79 -2.94
N LYS A 24 3.34 -11.59 -2.66
CA LYS A 24 4.39 -10.96 -3.47
C LYS A 24 5.61 -10.68 -2.61
N LYS A 25 6.75 -10.42 -3.28
CA LYS A 25 7.97 -9.99 -2.60
C LYS A 25 7.98 -8.47 -2.52
N PRO A 26 8.35 -7.87 -1.37
CA PRO A 26 8.39 -6.42 -1.20
C PRO A 26 9.64 -5.78 -1.80
N SER A 27 10.09 -6.29 -2.94
CA SER A 27 11.28 -5.82 -3.62
C SER A 27 11.10 -5.99 -5.12
N GLY A 28 11.91 -5.26 -5.88
CA GLY A 28 11.89 -5.33 -7.32
C GLY A 28 11.11 -4.17 -7.95
N GLY A 29 11.27 -4.03 -9.26
CA GLY A 29 10.73 -2.91 -10.01
C GLY A 29 9.22 -2.86 -10.02
N HIS A 30 8.56 -4.00 -10.15
CA HIS A 30 7.09 -4.05 -10.21
C HIS A 30 6.45 -3.59 -8.89
N TRP A 31 6.99 -4.05 -7.77
CA TRP A 31 6.50 -3.64 -6.45
C TRP A 31 6.61 -2.13 -6.28
N ASN A 32 7.78 -1.58 -6.55
CA ASN A 32 8.03 -0.15 -6.41
C ASN A 32 7.22 0.68 -7.39
N SER A 33 7.04 0.20 -8.63
CA SER A 33 6.24 0.87 -9.64
C SER A 33 4.77 0.95 -9.23
N ASP A 34 4.22 -0.13 -8.72
CA ASP A 34 2.83 -0.17 -8.27
C ASP A 34 2.59 0.82 -7.13
N LEU A 35 3.49 0.84 -6.14
CA LEU A 35 3.40 1.80 -5.03
C LEU A 35 3.53 3.24 -5.51
N ALA A 36 4.45 3.50 -6.44
CA ALA A 36 4.65 4.83 -6.98
C ALA A 36 3.41 5.33 -7.72
N ILE A 37 2.77 4.47 -8.50
CA ILE A 37 1.54 4.81 -9.21
C ILE A 37 0.44 5.18 -8.21
N LEU A 38 0.24 4.37 -7.20
CA LEU A 38 -0.79 4.63 -6.19
C LEU A 38 -0.51 5.93 -5.43
N ARG A 39 0.73 6.15 -5.04
CA ARG A 39 1.14 7.35 -4.32
C ARG A 39 0.98 8.60 -5.19
N ASN A 40 1.43 8.55 -6.43
CA ASN A 40 1.40 9.70 -7.34
C ASN A 40 -0.02 10.10 -7.72
N ASN A 41 -0.96 9.17 -7.66
CA ASN A 41 -2.37 9.44 -7.92
C ASN A 41 -3.16 9.77 -6.65
N GLY A 42 -2.49 9.89 -5.51
CA GLY A 42 -3.14 10.24 -4.25
C GLY A 42 -4.05 9.15 -3.69
N LEU A 43 -3.83 7.89 -4.09
CA LEU A 43 -4.66 6.77 -3.68
C LEU A 43 -4.20 6.14 -2.36
N ILE A 44 -2.94 6.35 -1.98
CA ILE A 44 -2.39 5.86 -0.72
C ILE A 44 -1.62 6.96 0.00
N GLU A 45 -1.47 6.78 1.31
CA GLU A 45 -0.62 7.61 2.17
C GLU A 45 0.56 6.78 2.62
N THR A 46 1.71 7.42 2.80
CA THR A 46 2.93 6.73 3.22
C THR A 46 3.48 7.36 4.50
N ASP A 47 4.10 6.53 5.33
CA ASP A 47 4.83 6.95 6.51
C ASP A 47 6.10 6.08 6.60
N GLY A 48 7.18 6.57 6.00
CA GLY A 48 8.39 5.78 5.85
C GLY A 48 8.13 4.59 4.93
N ARG A 49 8.24 3.38 5.49
CA ARG A 49 7.98 2.14 4.75
C ARG A 49 6.60 1.55 5.04
N ARG A 50 5.72 2.35 5.61
CA ARG A 50 4.35 1.92 5.89
C ARG A 50 3.39 2.62 4.96
N TYR A 51 2.29 1.95 4.67
CA TYR A 51 1.32 2.40 3.69
C TYR A 51 -0.10 2.20 4.20
N ARG A 52 -1.00 3.11 3.81
CA ARG A 52 -2.44 2.93 4.02
C ARG A 52 -3.19 3.58 2.87
N ALA A 53 -4.42 3.15 2.64
CA ALA A 53 -5.27 3.79 1.64
C ALA A 53 -5.56 5.23 2.04
N ALA A 54 -5.65 6.12 1.07
CA ALA A 54 -6.06 7.50 1.33
C ALA A 54 -7.48 7.53 1.93
N ASN A 55 -7.79 8.58 2.69
CA ASN A 55 -9.00 8.66 3.47
C ASN A 55 -10.28 8.33 2.70
N LEU A 56 -10.38 8.78 1.45
CA LEU A 56 -11.56 8.55 0.60
C LEU A 56 -11.75 7.09 0.20
N PHE A 57 -10.72 6.27 0.32
CA PHE A 57 -10.72 4.87 -0.12
C PHE A 57 -10.68 3.86 1.02
N ARG A 58 -10.75 4.32 2.27
CA ARG A 58 -10.77 3.42 3.44
C ARG A 58 -12.17 2.86 3.65
N ASP A 59 -12.21 1.63 4.05
CA ASP A 59 -13.47 0.99 4.45
C ASP A 59 -13.88 1.40 5.87
#